data_4e55edcc58919716a46d76100cccc13c
#
_entry.id   4e55edcc58919716a46d76100cccc13c
#
_cell.length_a   1.000
_cell.length_b   1.000
_cell.length_c   1.000
_cell.angle_alpha   90.00
_cell.angle_beta   90.00
_cell.angle_gamma   90.00
#
_symmetry.space_group_name_H-M   'P 1'
#
loop_
_entity.id
_entity.type
_entity.pdbx_description
1 polymer ?
#
loop_
_entity_poly.entity_id
_entity_poly.type
_entity_poly.pdbx_seq_one_letter_code
_entity_poly.pdbx_strand_id
1 'polypeptide(L)'
;LAPTVADRVLDLYCGIGNFTLPLARRAGEVLGLEGAAAAIRRGRHNATLAGLPNARFVEADLAGAGTEGAWTRERFDLVLLDPPRTGAVELLPALGKLAARRIVYVSCHPGTLARDAGLLVREHGYRLVSAGVMDMFPHTSHVESMALFERP
;
A
#
# COMPACT_ATOMS: atom_id res chain seq x y z
N LEU A 1 8.29 -0.02 6.55
CA LEU A 1 7.20 0.53 7.39
C LEU A 1 7.50 0.41 8.89
N ALA A 2 8.11 -0.70 9.33
CA ALA A 2 8.39 -1.01 10.75
C ALA A 2 7.13 -0.83 11.64
N PRO A 3 6.04 -1.58 11.40
CA PRO A 3 4.84 -1.50 12.21
C PRO A 3 5.06 -2.06 13.61
N THR A 4 4.27 -1.58 14.56
CA THR A 4 4.16 -2.08 15.94
C THR A 4 2.73 -2.53 16.22
N VAL A 5 2.50 -3.21 17.32
CA VAL A 5 1.17 -3.67 17.75
C VAL A 5 0.16 -2.54 18.00
N ALA A 6 0.63 -1.30 18.11
CA ALA A 6 -0.24 -0.13 18.24
C ALA A 6 -0.68 0.44 16.89
N ASP A 7 -0.04 0.04 15.79
CA ASP A 7 -0.28 0.63 14.48
C ASP A 7 -1.43 -0.03 13.73
N ARG A 8 -2.20 0.80 13.04
CA ARG A 8 -3.15 0.40 12.00
C ARG A 8 -2.52 0.63 10.62
N VAL A 9 -2.47 -0.40 9.81
CA VAL A 9 -1.83 -0.38 8.48
C VAL A 9 -2.88 -0.52 7.39
N LEU A 10 -2.76 0.29 6.35
CA LEU A 10 -3.51 0.17 5.11
C LEU A 10 -2.58 -0.41 4.03
N ASP A 11 -3.01 -1.51 3.41
CA ASP A 11 -2.31 -2.18 2.30
C ASP A 11 -3.16 -2.07 1.03
N LEU A 12 -2.77 -1.18 0.13
CA LEU A 12 -3.47 -0.88 -1.12
C LEU A 12 -2.91 -1.72 -2.26
N TYR A 13 -3.81 -2.30 -3.06
CA TYR A 13 -3.48 -3.30 -4.08
C TYR A 13 -2.93 -4.58 -3.45
N CYS A 14 -3.56 -5.03 -2.36
CA CYS A 14 -3.03 -6.08 -1.50
C CYS A 14 -2.99 -7.49 -2.15
N GLY A 15 -3.67 -7.68 -3.27
CA GLY A 15 -3.76 -8.97 -3.94
C GLY A 15 -4.28 -10.06 -3.00
N ILE A 16 -3.52 -11.15 -2.90
CA ILE A 16 -3.83 -12.30 -2.01
C ILE A 16 -3.23 -12.16 -0.60
N GLY A 17 -2.67 -10.98 -0.28
CA GLY A 17 -2.14 -10.67 1.04
C GLY A 17 -0.63 -10.88 1.21
N ASN A 18 0.15 -10.78 0.13
CA ASN A 18 1.60 -10.98 0.18
C ASN A 18 2.30 -10.04 1.16
N PHE A 19 1.84 -8.79 1.27
CA PHE A 19 2.31 -7.83 2.27
C PHE A 19 1.39 -7.76 3.49
N THR A 20 0.07 -7.86 3.30
CA THR A 20 -0.92 -7.82 4.39
C THR A 20 -0.58 -8.80 5.52
N LEU A 21 -0.28 -10.07 5.18
CA LEU A 21 -0.05 -11.11 6.19
C LEU A 21 1.25 -10.92 6.98
N PRO A 22 2.41 -10.63 6.36
CA PRO A 22 3.61 -10.27 7.11
C PRO A 22 3.45 -9.03 7.99
N LEU A 23 2.72 -8.01 7.51
CA LEU A 23 2.43 -6.81 8.29
C LEU A 23 1.54 -7.12 9.49
N ALA A 24 0.51 -7.96 9.33
CA ALA A 24 -0.41 -8.36 10.40
C ALA A 24 0.27 -9.13 11.55
N ARG A 25 1.41 -9.75 11.30
CA ARG A 25 2.22 -10.38 12.37
C ARG A 25 2.86 -9.38 13.33
N ARG A 26 2.90 -8.11 12.97
CA ARG A 26 3.60 -7.04 13.72
C ARG A 26 2.69 -5.87 14.06
N ALA A 27 1.67 -5.62 13.26
CA ALA A 27 0.72 -4.52 13.43
C ALA A 27 -0.46 -4.92 14.33
N GLY A 28 -1.14 -3.94 14.90
CA GLY A 28 -2.39 -4.16 15.63
C GLY A 28 -3.53 -4.57 14.69
N GLU A 29 -3.63 -3.91 13.54
CA GLU A 29 -4.61 -4.23 12.49
C GLU A 29 -4.01 -3.92 11.12
N VAL A 30 -4.35 -4.75 10.12
CA VAL A 30 -4.06 -4.46 8.71
C VAL A 30 -5.33 -4.57 7.89
N LEU A 31 -5.64 -3.52 7.14
CA LEU A 31 -6.70 -3.52 6.14
C LEU A 31 -6.09 -3.62 4.75
N GLY A 32 -6.31 -4.74 4.08
CA GLY A 32 -5.96 -4.94 2.67
C GLY A 32 -7.13 -4.57 1.74
N LEU A 33 -6.87 -3.73 0.76
CA LEU A 33 -7.81 -3.34 -0.29
C LEU A 33 -7.34 -3.82 -1.65
N GLU A 34 -8.25 -4.43 -2.41
CA GLU A 34 -7.98 -5.00 -3.74
C GLU A 34 -9.26 -5.01 -4.57
N GLY A 35 -9.16 -4.72 -5.87
CA GLY A 35 -10.30 -4.70 -6.80
C GLY A 35 -10.77 -6.08 -7.23
N ALA A 36 -9.90 -7.09 -7.18
CA ALA A 36 -10.24 -8.44 -7.63
C ALA A 36 -10.89 -9.27 -6.51
N ALA A 37 -12.20 -9.50 -6.59
CA ALA A 37 -12.96 -10.30 -5.63
C ALA A 37 -12.33 -11.70 -5.36
N ALA A 38 -11.77 -12.33 -6.40
CA ALA A 38 -11.09 -13.62 -6.25
C ALA A 38 -9.83 -13.53 -5.39
N ALA A 39 -9.05 -12.46 -5.54
CA ALA A 39 -7.86 -12.21 -4.71
C ALA A 39 -8.27 -11.95 -3.25
N ILE A 40 -9.30 -11.16 -3.02
CA ILE A 40 -9.86 -10.91 -1.67
C ILE A 40 -10.29 -12.20 -0.98
N ARG A 41 -11.05 -13.07 -1.69
CA ARG A 41 -11.43 -14.38 -1.12
C ARG A 41 -10.21 -15.21 -0.75
N ARG A 42 -9.20 -15.22 -1.61
CA ARG A 42 -7.95 -15.95 -1.34
C ARG A 42 -7.17 -15.33 -0.17
N GLY A 43 -7.09 -14.00 -0.09
CA GLY A 43 -6.45 -13.29 1.02
C GLY A 43 -7.09 -13.63 2.37
N ARG A 44 -8.43 -13.62 2.44
CA ARG A 44 -9.17 -14.03 3.65
C ARG A 44 -8.87 -15.48 4.05
N HIS A 45 -8.87 -16.39 3.07
CA HIS A 45 -8.51 -17.78 3.31
C HIS A 45 -7.08 -17.93 3.85
N ASN A 46 -6.12 -17.22 3.23
CA ASN A 46 -4.72 -17.21 3.66
C ASN A 46 -4.56 -16.67 5.08
N ALA A 47 -5.29 -15.59 5.44
CA ALA A 47 -5.29 -15.03 6.79
C ALA A 47 -5.80 -16.03 7.83
N THR A 48 -6.89 -16.75 7.51
CA THR A 48 -7.44 -17.81 8.36
C THR A 48 -6.43 -18.93 8.57
N LEU A 49 -5.79 -19.43 7.51
CA LEU A 49 -4.76 -20.48 7.61
C LEU A 49 -3.54 -20.02 8.41
N ALA A 50 -3.18 -18.73 8.32
CA ALA A 50 -2.06 -18.16 9.04
C ALA A 50 -2.39 -17.79 10.51
N GLY A 51 -3.65 -17.92 10.95
CA GLY A 51 -4.08 -17.55 12.28
C GLY A 51 -3.98 -16.03 12.56
N LEU A 52 -4.29 -15.20 11.56
CA LEU A 52 -4.16 -13.73 11.62
C LEU A 52 -5.55 -13.06 11.59
N PRO A 53 -6.30 -13.02 12.70
CA PRO A 53 -7.64 -12.43 12.74
C PRO A 53 -7.63 -10.90 12.58
N ASN A 54 -6.48 -10.26 12.76
CA ASN A 54 -6.25 -8.82 12.61
C ASN A 54 -5.94 -8.41 11.15
N ALA A 55 -5.88 -9.35 10.20
CA ALA A 55 -5.79 -9.08 8.77
C ALA A 55 -7.19 -9.06 8.15
N ARG A 56 -7.67 -7.87 7.79
CA ARG A 56 -8.96 -7.67 7.12
C ARG A 56 -8.74 -7.45 5.63
N PHE A 57 -9.65 -7.98 4.80
CA PHE A 57 -9.61 -7.83 3.34
C PHE A 57 -10.96 -7.31 2.84
N VAL A 58 -10.91 -6.23 2.07
CA VAL A 58 -12.10 -5.58 1.51
C VAL A 58 -11.91 -5.37 0.01
N GLU A 59 -12.92 -5.76 -0.76
CA GLU A 59 -12.97 -5.46 -2.19
C GLU A 59 -13.24 -3.96 -2.37
N ALA A 60 -12.38 -3.29 -3.11
CA ALA A 60 -12.50 -1.88 -3.43
C ALA A 60 -11.88 -1.58 -4.79
N ASP A 61 -12.59 -0.88 -5.63
CA ASP A 61 -12.01 -0.29 -6.84
C ASP A 61 -11.10 0.87 -6.42
N LEU A 62 -9.80 0.72 -6.63
CA LEU A 62 -8.79 1.72 -6.28
C LEU A 62 -8.50 2.68 -7.44
N ALA A 63 -9.26 2.61 -8.53
CA ALA A 63 -9.27 3.56 -9.62
C ALA A 63 -10.58 4.36 -9.62
N GLY A 64 -10.55 5.62 -10.01
CA GLY A 64 -11.75 6.44 -10.16
C GLY A 64 -12.58 6.61 -8.86
N ALA A 65 -13.84 6.18 -8.87
CA ALA A 65 -14.78 6.37 -7.76
C ALA A 65 -14.39 5.63 -6.47
N GLY A 66 -13.58 4.59 -6.55
CA GLY A 66 -13.12 3.82 -5.38
C GLY A 66 -12.17 4.58 -4.47
N THR A 67 -11.61 5.68 -4.94
CA THR A 67 -10.74 6.57 -4.13
C THR A 67 -11.50 7.31 -3.02
N GLU A 68 -12.82 7.26 -2.99
CA GLU A 68 -13.68 7.86 -1.95
C GLU A 68 -14.39 6.81 -1.08
N GLY A 69 -13.90 5.59 -1.06
CA GLY A 69 -14.48 4.49 -0.29
C GLY A 69 -14.52 4.73 1.23
N ALA A 70 -15.27 3.88 1.96
CA ALA A 70 -15.43 4.01 3.42
C ALA A 70 -14.08 4.03 4.18
N TRP A 71 -13.08 3.37 3.65
CA TRP A 71 -11.72 3.32 4.20
C TRP A 71 -11.06 4.72 4.34
N THR A 72 -11.42 5.69 3.51
CA THR A 72 -10.87 7.06 3.57
C THR A 72 -11.31 7.82 4.82
N ARG A 73 -12.30 7.32 5.54
CA ARG A 73 -12.81 7.89 6.82
C ARG A 73 -12.20 7.22 8.03
N GLU A 74 -11.44 6.15 7.84
CA GLU A 74 -10.72 5.46 8.90
C GLU A 74 -9.34 6.11 9.11
N ARG A 75 -8.75 5.87 10.29
CA ARG A 75 -7.38 6.33 10.60
C ARG A 75 -6.41 5.19 10.39
N PHE A 76 -5.33 5.48 9.69
CA PHE A 76 -4.21 4.56 9.51
C PHE A 76 -2.91 5.28 9.86
N ASP A 77 -2.03 4.58 10.56
CA ASP A 77 -0.71 5.11 10.94
C ASP A 77 0.30 4.93 9.82
N LEU A 78 0.15 3.85 9.08
CA LEU A 78 1.07 3.41 8.03
C LEU A 78 0.30 2.99 6.78
N VAL A 79 0.87 3.27 5.61
CA VAL A 79 0.32 2.83 4.32
C VAL A 79 1.41 2.10 3.53
N LEU A 80 1.03 0.99 2.92
CA LEU A 80 1.78 0.34 1.86
C LEU A 80 0.94 0.37 0.59
N LEU A 81 1.56 0.62 -0.54
CA LEU A 81 0.91 0.50 -1.84
C LEU A 81 1.84 -0.15 -2.86
N ASP A 82 1.27 -1.06 -3.64
CA ASP A 82 1.94 -1.80 -4.72
C ASP A 82 1.04 -1.77 -5.98
N PRO A 83 0.89 -0.60 -6.61
CA PRO A 83 -0.04 -0.39 -7.70
C PRO A 83 0.43 -1.01 -9.01
N PRO A 84 -0.48 -1.11 -10.00
CA PRO A 84 -0.11 -1.50 -11.36
C PRO A 84 0.88 -0.52 -12.00
N ARG A 85 1.40 -0.86 -13.17
CA ARG A 85 2.41 -0.06 -13.92
C ARG A 85 2.00 1.40 -14.17
N THR A 86 0.72 1.71 -14.18
CA THR A 86 0.18 3.06 -14.35
C THR A 86 0.43 3.97 -13.15
N GLY A 87 0.79 3.39 -12.01
CA GLY A 87 0.93 4.09 -10.73
C GLY A 87 -0.40 4.25 -10.01
N ALA A 88 -0.46 5.14 -9.04
CA ALA A 88 -1.59 5.35 -8.15
C ALA A 88 -2.00 6.83 -8.03
N VAL A 89 -1.86 7.60 -9.12
CA VAL A 89 -2.07 9.06 -9.09
C VAL A 89 -3.46 9.45 -8.55
N GLU A 90 -4.50 8.68 -8.86
CA GLU A 90 -5.87 8.94 -8.40
C GLU A 90 -6.03 8.78 -6.88
N LEU A 91 -5.18 7.97 -6.23
CA LEU A 91 -5.22 7.74 -4.78
C LEU A 91 -4.46 8.79 -3.96
N LEU A 92 -3.56 9.54 -4.58
CA LEU A 92 -2.67 10.47 -3.85
C LEU A 92 -3.44 11.52 -3.03
N PRO A 93 -4.55 12.11 -3.53
CA PRO A 93 -5.35 13.03 -2.72
C PRO A 93 -5.94 12.38 -1.46
N ALA A 94 -6.40 11.11 -1.57
CA ALA A 94 -6.90 10.36 -0.43
C ALA A 94 -5.78 10.07 0.58
N LEU A 95 -4.58 9.66 0.12
CA LEU A 95 -3.41 9.45 0.96
C LEU A 95 -2.99 10.74 1.69
N GLY A 96 -3.05 11.88 1.00
CA GLY A 96 -2.80 13.19 1.60
C GLY A 96 -3.77 13.51 2.76
N LYS A 97 -5.05 13.16 2.60
CA LYS A 97 -6.09 13.34 3.63
C LYS A 97 -5.94 12.36 4.81
N LEU A 98 -5.57 11.11 4.54
CA LEU A 98 -5.31 10.11 5.60
C LEU A 98 -4.16 10.54 6.51
N ALA A 99 -3.21 11.28 6.00
CA ALA A 99 -2.09 11.83 6.75
C ALA A 99 -1.31 10.78 7.57
N ALA A 100 -1.20 9.56 7.03
CA ALA A 100 -0.43 8.51 7.65
C ALA A 100 1.04 8.94 7.85
N ARG A 101 1.65 8.59 8.97
CA ARG A 101 3.02 9.03 9.30
C ARG A 101 4.09 8.46 8.36
N ARG A 102 3.82 7.31 7.74
CA ARG A 102 4.71 6.67 6.75
C ARG A 102 3.93 6.05 5.62
N ILE A 103 4.50 6.19 4.41
CA ILE A 103 4.05 5.48 3.21
C ILE A 103 5.24 4.72 2.64
N VAL A 104 5.06 3.43 2.36
CA VAL A 104 5.95 2.66 1.48
C VAL A 104 5.24 2.44 0.15
N TYR A 105 5.88 2.86 -0.92
CA TYR A 105 5.40 2.69 -2.29
C TYR A 105 6.32 1.69 -3.00
N VAL A 106 5.79 0.56 -3.42
CA VAL A 106 6.45 -0.44 -4.25
C VAL A 106 5.99 -0.25 -5.69
N SER A 107 6.85 -0.42 -6.67
CA SER A 107 6.50 -0.24 -8.08
C SER A 107 7.40 -1.02 -9.01
N CYS A 108 6.79 -1.73 -9.96
CA CYS A 108 7.48 -2.35 -11.08
C CYS A 108 7.79 -1.37 -12.23
N HIS A 109 7.49 -0.06 -12.06
CA HIS A 109 7.73 0.96 -13.07
C HIS A 109 8.31 2.25 -12.44
N PRO A 110 9.64 2.42 -12.44
CA PRO A 110 10.30 3.57 -11.78
C PRO A 110 9.80 4.94 -12.25
N GLY A 111 9.39 5.07 -13.51
CA GLY A 111 8.89 6.35 -14.06
C GLY A 111 7.58 6.81 -13.40
N THR A 112 6.63 5.89 -13.19
CA THR A 112 5.38 6.24 -12.50
C THR A 112 5.61 6.47 -11.00
N LEU A 113 6.51 5.69 -10.37
CA LEU A 113 6.94 5.97 -9.00
C LEU A 113 7.53 7.38 -8.86
N ALA A 114 8.40 7.80 -9.78
CA ALA A 114 9.00 9.13 -9.73
C ALA A 114 7.95 10.25 -9.87
N ARG A 115 6.97 10.09 -10.76
CA ARG A 115 5.84 11.02 -10.92
C ARG A 115 5.03 11.13 -9.62
N ASP A 116 4.59 9.99 -9.09
CA ASP A 116 3.73 9.93 -7.90
C ASP A 116 4.47 10.40 -6.65
N ALA A 117 5.76 10.06 -6.51
CA ALA A 117 6.64 10.56 -5.46
C ALA A 117 6.75 12.08 -5.48
N GLY A 118 6.89 12.67 -6.68
CA GLY A 118 6.91 14.12 -6.84
C GLY A 118 5.62 14.79 -6.35
N LEU A 119 4.45 14.18 -6.61
CA LEU A 119 3.17 14.69 -6.14
C LEU A 119 3.01 14.53 -4.61
N LEU A 120 3.36 13.37 -4.05
CA LEU A 120 3.34 13.14 -2.60
C LEU A 120 4.16 14.20 -1.85
N VAL A 121 5.33 14.55 -2.39
CA VAL A 121 6.21 15.54 -1.76
C VAL A 121 5.70 16.96 -1.94
N ARG A 122 5.32 17.37 -3.16
CA ARG A 122 4.97 18.77 -3.45
C ARG A 122 3.57 19.15 -3.00
N GLU A 123 2.62 18.22 -3.03
CA GLU A 123 1.19 18.54 -2.86
C GLU A 123 0.58 17.94 -1.60
N HIS A 124 1.16 16.85 -1.09
CA HIS A 124 0.56 16.09 0.02
C HIS A 124 1.38 16.12 1.32
N GLY A 125 2.45 16.91 1.38
CA GLY A 125 3.20 17.20 2.60
C GLY A 125 4.07 16.04 3.11
N TYR A 126 4.40 15.09 2.25
CA TYR A 126 5.34 14.01 2.57
C TYR A 126 6.78 14.41 2.21
N ARG A 127 7.73 13.80 2.90
CA ARG A 127 9.17 13.87 2.61
C ARG A 127 9.64 12.50 2.14
N LEU A 128 10.33 12.43 1.01
CA LEU A 128 11.02 11.22 0.58
C LEU A 128 12.22 10.98 1.51
N VAL A 129 12.22 9.83 2.18
CA VAL A 129 13.28 9.43 3.12
C VAL A 129 14.34 8.60 2.44
N SER A 130 13.90 7.61 1.67
CA SER A 130 14.78 6.72 0.92
C SER A 130 14.07 6.16 -0.30
N ALA A 131 14.84 5.83 -1.31
CA ALA A 131 14.40 5.06 -2.46
C ALA A 131 15.47 4.05 -2.83
N GLY A 132 15.05 2.92 -3.37
CA GLY A 132 15.93 1.85 -3.80
C GLY A 132 15.34 1.05 -4.93
N VAL A 133 16.19 0.24 -5.53
CA VAL A 133 15.87 -0.64 -6.66
C VAL A 133 16.20 -2.06 -6.27
N MET A 134 15.35 -3.00 -6.69
CA MET A 134 15.54 -4.43 -6.50
C MET A 134 15.52 -5.11 -7.88
N ASP A 135 16.62 -5.76 -8.24
CA ASP A 135 16.69 -6.60 -9.43
C ASP A 135 16.23 -8.02 -9.08
N MET A 136 14.92 -8.24 -9.16
CA MET A 136 14.28 -9.50 -8.81
C MET A 136 14.02 -10.41 -10.02
N PHE A 137 14.20 -9.89 -11.23
CA PHE A 137 13.89 -10.58 -12.48
C PHE A 137 15.11 -10.58 -13.41
N PRO A 138 16.18 -11.35 -13.08
CA PRO A 138 17.40 -11.39 -13.87
C PRO A 138 17.11 -11.76 -15.32
N HIS A 139 17.86 -11.18 -16.25
CA HIS A 139 17.70 -11.33 -17.70
C HIS A 139 16.41 -10.71 -18.30
N THR A 140 15.72 -9.85 -17.57
CA THR A 140 14.58 -9.06 -18.07
C THR A 140 14.84 -7.57 -17.87
N SER A 141 14.03 -6.72 -18.52
CA SER A 141 14.04 -5.26 -18.30
C SER A 141 13.17 -4.84 -17.09
N HIS A 142 12.66 -5.80 -16.33
CA HIS A 142 11.82 -5.52 -15.17
C HIS A 142 12.66 -5.23 -13.94
N VAL A 143 12.43 -4.06 -13.36
CA VAL A 143 13.07 -3.61 -12.13
C VAL A 143 11.98 -3.24 -11.14
N GLU A 144 12.06 -3.80 -9.92
CA GLU A 144 11.23 -3.35 -8.82
C GLU A 144 11.91 -2.16 -8.13
N SER A 145 11.13 -1.17 -7.79
CA SER A 145 11.59 -0.01 -7.05
C SER A 145 10.71 0.20 -5.82
N MET A 146 11.29 0.78 -4.78
CA MET A 146 10.61 1.05 -3.52
C MET A 146 11.00 2.43 -3.03
N ALA A 147 10.04 3.17 -2.49
CA ALA A 147 10.29 4.45 -1.85
C ALA A 147 9.58 4.52 -0.49
N LEU A 148 10.27 5.12 0.49
CA LEU A 148 9.75 5.41 1.81
C LEU A 148 9.51 6.91 1.94
N PHE A 149 8.31 7.26 2.34
CA PHE A 149 7.91 8.62 2.64
C PHE A 149 7.52 8.74 4.12
N GLU A 150 7.83 9.89 4.70
CA GLU A 150 7.38 10.27 6.05
C GLU A 150 6.71 11.63 6.01
N ARG A 151 5.74 11.78 6.89
CA ARG A 151 5.11 13.06 7.18
C ARG A 151 5.56 13.52 8.56
N PRO A 152 6.08 14.77 8.69
CA PRO A 152 6.51 15.34 9.96
C PRO A 152 5.33 15.57 10.92
#